data_9f7d6c6fd99d0f54e5574fc3f8174323
#
_entry.id   9f7d6c6fd99d0f54e5574fc3f8174323
#
_cell.length_a   1.000
_cell.length_b   1.000
_cell.length_c   1.000
_cell.angle_alpha   90.00
_cell.angle_beta   90.00
_cell.angle_gamma   90.00
#
_symmetry.space_group_name_H-M   'P 1'
#
loop_
_entity.id
_entity.type
_entity.pdbx_description
1 polymer ?
#
loop_
_entity_poly.entity_id
_entity_poly.type
_entity_poly.pdbx_seq_one_letter_code
_entity_poly.pdbx_strand_id
1 'polypeptide(L)'
;MAEETEFAMGAEARCPDGPAGKVIRVIVDPAADTVTHLVIQPRLRLSETRLVPLDLVDVTADGIRLRCTVEEFGALEAAEETELVDGLAGGAGLVGLGGPLGASAPVPFVVQDVVPRGKEGIERGEPVHALDGEIGRVEGVRVDPGDHRVTHVLLQEGHLWGRKDVAIPASAVTKVENGIWLSLTKEQVENLPSAD
;
A
#
# COMPACT_ATOMS: atom_id res chain seq x y z
N MET A 1 29.20 -0.99 1.83
CA MET A 1 28.03 -0.28 1.26
C MET A 1 26.83 -1.07 1.72
N ALA A 2 25.94 -0.49 2.50
CA ALA A 2 24.70 -1.15 2.87
C ALA A 2 23.88 -1.28 1.56
N GLU A 3 23.50 -2.49 1.19
CA GLU A 3 22.56 -2.72 0.10
C GLU A 3 21.20 -2.15 0.52
N GLU A 4 20.70 -1.18 -0.24
CA GLU A 4 19.35 -0.67 -0.02
C GLU A 4 18.34 -1.82 -0.13
N THR A 5 17.36 -1.80 0.74
CA THR A 5 16.30 -2.80 0.75
C THR A 5 15.13 -2.31 -0.10
N GLU A 6 14.71 -3.10 -1.06
CA GLU A 6 13.58 -2.76 -1.93
C GLU A 6 12.30 -3.46 -1.47
N PHE A 7 11.27 -2.67 -1.19
CA PHE A 7 9.91 -3.16 -0.98
C PHE A 7 9.11 -2.99 -2.28
N ALA A 8 9.24 -3.98 -3.16
CA ALA A 8 8.42 -4.05 -4.36
C ALA A 8 6.97 -4.39 -3.98
N MET A 9 6.05 -3.53 -4.38
CA MET A 9 4.63 -3.79 -4.16
C MET A 9 4.15 -4.88 -5.11
N GLY A 10 3.43 -5.86 -4.55
CA GLY A 10 3.10 -7.11 -5.23
C GLY A 10 4.07 -8.24 -4.95
N ALA A 11 5.17 -7.98 -4.21
CA ALA A 11 6.09 -9.03 -3.76
C ALA A 11 5.36 -10.05 -2.87
N GLU A 12 5.75 -11.32 -3.00
CA GLU A 12 5.22 -12.38 -2.15
C GLU A 12 5.83 -12.31 -0.75
N ALA A 13 4.97 -12.36 0.26
CA ALA A 13 5.35 -12.47 1.66
C ALA A 13 5.11 -13.90 2.15
N ARG A 14 6.07 -14.43 2.91
CA ARG A 14 6.05 -15.80 3.43
C ARG A 14 6.37 -15.86 4.91
N CYS A 15 5.59 -16.62 5.65
CA CYS A 15 5.89 -17.04 7.01
C CYS A 15 6.80 -18.30 6.97
N PRO A 16 7.44 -18.66 8.11
CA PRO A 16 8.25 -19.88 8.19
C PRO A 16 7.48 -21.17 7.89
N ASP A 17 6.19 -21.18 8.15
CA ASP A 17 5.27 -22.33 8.04
C ASP A 17 4.34 -22.27 6.84
N GLY A 18 4.38 -21.19 6.03
CA GLY A 18 3.56 -21.10 4.83
C GLY A 18 3.52 -19.72 4.17
N PRO A 19 2.78 -19.59 3.06
CA PRO A 19 2.62 -18.33 2.37
C PRO A 19 1.70 -17.40 3.17
N ALA A 20 2.12 -16.16 3.40
CA ALA A 20 1.29 -15.11 4.00
C ALA A 20 0.38 -14.43 2.95
N GLY A 21 0.97 -13.88 1.89
CA GLY A 21 0.20 -13.16 0.88
C GLY A 21 1.07 -12.30 -0.01
N LYS A 22 0.53 -11.13 -0.42
CA LYS A 22 1.24 -10.14 -1.24
C LYS A 22 1.20 -8.79 -0.57
N VAL A 23 2.31 -8.08 -0.65
CA VAL A 23 2.38 -6.67 -0.23
C VAL A 23 1.58 -5.83 -1.21
N ILE A 24 0.62 -5.07 -0.69
CA ILE A 24 -0.22 -4.18 -1.50
C ILE A 24 0.04 -2.70 -1.20
N ARG A 25 0.49 -2.39 0.04
CA ARG A 25 0.72 -1.02 0.49
C ARG A 25 1.89 -0.98 1.47
N VAL A 26 2.60 0.14 1.49
CA VAL A 26 3.64 0.47 2.46
C VAL A 26 3.17 1.66 3.29
N ILE A 27 3.28 1.55 4.62
CA ILE A 27 2.89 2.63 5.54
C ILE A 27 4.15 3.37 5.98
N VAL A 28 4.18 4.66 5.73
CA VAL A 28 5.28 5.55 6.06
C VAL A 28 4.91 6.52 7.16
N ASP A 29 5.89 6.90 7.95
CA ASP A 29 5.82 8.05 8.86
C ASP A 29 6.39 9.28 8.14
N PRO A 30 5.55 10.24 7.72
CA PRO A 30 6.03 11.40 6.98
C PRO A 30 6.88 12.35 7.81
N ALA A 31 6.80 12.27 9.15
CA ALA A 31 7.64 13.09 10.03
C ALA A 31 9.06 12.55 10.19
N ALA A 32 9.24 11.24 10.04
CA ALA A 32 10.52 10.56 10.16
C ALA A 32 11.06 10.06 8.82
N ASP A 33 10.28 10.14 7.75
CA ASP A 33 10.57 9.57 6.42
C ASP A 33 10.89 8.06 6.50
N THR A 34 10.24 7.33 7.42
CA THR A 34 10.52 5.91 7.66
C THR A 34 9.33 5.03 7.34
N VAL A 35 9.60 3.85 6.79
CA VAL A 35 8.60 2.78 6.69
C VAL A 35 8.36 2.19 8.06
N THR A 36 7.09 2.05 8.44
CA THR A 36 6.69 1.51 9.73
C THR A 36 5.97 0.17 9.64
N HIS A 37 5.16 0.00 8.61
CA HIS A 37 4.37 -1.22 8.40
C HIS A 37 4.26 -1.57 6.92
N LEU A 38 3.99 -2.83 6.65
CA LEU A 38 3.54 -3.31 5.35
C LEU A 38 2.07 -3.76 5.47
N VAL A 39 1.27 -3.47 4.46
CA VAL A 39 -0.07 -4.05 4.34
C VAL A 39 0.03 -5.25 3.40
N ILE A 40 -0.32 -6.40 3.94
CA ILE A 40 -0.26 -7.67 3.21
C ILE A 40 -1.66 -8.21 3.00
N GLN A 41 -2.00 -8.46 1.74
CA GLN A 41 -3.23 -9.14 1.36
C GLN A 41 -3.01 -10.65 1.37
N PRO A 42 -3.74 -11.41 2.23
CA PRO A 42 -3.66 -12.86 2.26
C PRO A 42 -4.05 -13.48 0.91
N ARG A 43 -3.55 -14.69 0.64
CA ARG A 43 -3.87 -15.43 -0.61
C ARG A 43 -5.35 -15.73 -0.76
N LEU A 44 -6.06 -15.96 0.34
CA LEU A 44 -7.50 -16.14 0.33
C LEU A 44 -8.14 -14.76 0.29
N ARG A 45 -8.69 -14.39 -0.87
CA ARG A 45 -9.29 -13.08 -1.15
C ARG A 45 -10.48 -12.69 -0.25
N LEU A 46 -10.96 -13.60 0.58
CA LEU A 46 -12.02 -13.36 1.55
C LEU A 46 -11.47 -12.99 2.95
N SER A 47 -10.15 -12.99 3.11
CA SER A 47 -9.52 -12.59 4.36
C SER A 47 -9.14 -11.11 4.29
N GLU A 48 -9.37 -10.41 5.39
CA GLU A 48 -8.97 -9.01 5.57
C GLU A 48 -7.46 -8.83 5.39
N THR A 49 -7.06 -7.71 4.85
CA THR A 49 -5.65 -7.32 4.77
C THR A 49 -5.07 -7.15 6.17
N ARG A 50 -3.77 -7.43 6.31
CA ARG A 50 -3.09 -7.37 7.61
C ARG A 50 -2.02 -6.29 7.63
N LEU A 51 -2.01 -5.52 8.71
CA LEU A 51 -0.99 -4.52 9.01
C LEU A 51 0.18 -5.21 9.71
N VAL A 52 1.31 -5.33 9.01
CA VAL A 52 2.49 -6.04 9.51
C VAL A 52 3.55 -5.03 9.92
N PRO A 53 3.92 -4.95 11.21
CA PRO A 53 5.02 -4.10 11.67
C PRO A 53 6.34 -4.50 11.01
N LEU A 54 7.18 -3.52 10.70
CA LEU A 54 8.42 -3.76 9.95
C LEU A 54 9.46 -4.58 10.72
N ASP A 55 9.40 -4.59 12.05
CA ASP A 55 10.24 -5.43 12.90
C ASP A 55 9.97 -6.95 12.76
N LEU A 56 8.82 -7.32 12.20
CA LEU A 56 8.49 -8.70 11.81
C LEU A 56 8.90 -9.04 10.37
N VAL A 57 9.53 -8.13 9.64
CA VAL A 57 9.83 -8.27 8.21
C VAL A 57 11.33 -8.44 7.99
N ASP A 58 11.71 -9.49 7.27
CA ASP A 58 13.03 -9.69 6.70
C ASP A 58 12.92 -9.65 5.17
N VAL A 59 13.73 -8.83 4.52
CA VAL A 59 13.81 -8.81 3.07
C VAL A 59 14.93 -9.73 2.61
N THR A 60 14.62 -10.58 1.66
CA THR A 60 15.54 -11.55 1.08
C THR A 60 15.53 -11.43 -0.44
N ALA A 61 16.52 -11.98 -1.12
CA ALA A 61 16.57 -12.01 -2.59
C ALA A 61 15.33 -12.70 -3.23
N ASP A 62 14.67 -13.59 -2.48
CA ASP A 62 13.47 -14.33 -2.93
C ASP A 62 12.15 -13.61 -2.59
N GLY A 63 12.19 -12.41 -1.99
CA GLY A 63 11.02 -11.66 -1.56
C GLY A 63 11.00 -11.36 -0.05
N ILE A 64 9.82 -11.19 0.49
CA ILE A 64 9.60 -10.80 1.89
C ILE A 64 9.35 -12.02 2.76
N ARG A 65 10.12 -12.15 3.83
CA ARG A 65 9.95 -13.17 4.85
C ARG A 65 9.45 -12.54 6.14
N LEU A 66 8.40 -13.14 6.73
CA LEU A 66 7.88 -12.72 8.03
C LEU A 66 8.48 -13.59 9.12
N ARG A 67 8.70 -13.01 10.30
CA ARG A 67 9.19 -13.70 11.51
C ARG A 67 8.07 -14.33 12.34
N CYS A 68 6.83 -14.23 11.90
CA CYS A 68 5.66 -14.80 12.54
C CYS A 68 5.13 -15.99 11.76
N THR A 69 4.40 -16.89 12.42
CA THR A 69 3.67 -17.99 11.79
C THR A 69 2.44 -17.48 11.02
N VAL A 70 1.87 -18.31 10.15
CA VAL A 70 0.63 -17.96 9.43
C VAL A 70 -0.53 -17.69 10.39
N GLU A 71 -0.58 -18.40 11.53
CA GLU A 71 -1.58 -18.18 12.57
C GLU A 71 -1.41 -16.81 13.24
N GLU A 72 -0.20 -16.48 13.65
CA GLU A 72 0.15 -15.18 14.25
C GLU A 72 -0.08 -14.04 13.25
N PHE A 73 0.28 -14.23 11.97
CA PHE A 73 -0.02 -13.29 10.89
C PHE A 73 -1.52 -13.03 10.76
N GLY A 74 -2.35 -14.10 10.84
CA GLY A 74 -3.81 -13.98 10.82
C GLY A 74 -4.40 -13.23 12.03
N ALA A 75 -3.68 -13.17 13.14
CA ALA A 75 -4.08 -12.46 14.36
C ALA A 75 -3.61 -11.00 14.41
N LEU A 76 -2.78 -10.55 13.44
CA LEU A 76 -2.37 -9.15 13.34
C LEU A 76 -3.56 -8.23 13.07
N GLU A 77 -3.38 -6.96 13.36
CA GLU A 77 -4.39 -5.92 13.12
C GLU A 77 -4.82 -5.88 11.64
N ALA A 78 -6.12 -5.75 11.42
CA ALA A 78 -6.66 -5.57 10.08
C ALA A 78 -6.27 -4.18 9.56
N ALA A 79 -5.85 -4.10 8.29
CA ALA A 79 -5.54 -2.84 7.64
C ALA A 79 -6.77 -2.21 6.97
N GLU A 80 -7.91 -2.87 7.02
CA GLU A 80 -9.19 -2.39 6.50
C GLU A 80 -10.28 -2.71 7.52
N GLU A 81 -11.09 -1.73 7.86
CA GLU A 81 -12.31 -1.92 8.63
C GLU A 81 -13.53 -1.83 7.71
N THR A 82 -14.41 -2.84 7.81
CA THR A 82 -15.68 -2.82 7.09
C THR A 82 -16.75 -2.25 8.02
N GLU A 83 -17.12 -0.99 7.82
CA GLU A 83 -18.26 -0.39 8.50
C GLU A 83 -19.55 -0.68 7.73
N LEU A 84 -20.52 -1.30 8.40
CA LEU A 84 -21.91 -1.32 7.94
C LEU A 84 -22.44 0.11 8.05
N VAL A 85 -22.80 0.70 6.92
CA VAL A 85 -23.47 2.00 6.93
C VAL A 85 -24.89 1.81 7.47
N ASP A 86 -25.03 1.95 8.79
CA ASP A 86 -26.31 1.91 9.51
C ASP A 86 -27.07 3.24 9.33
N GLY A 87 -27.26 3.64 8.09
CA GLY A 87 -27.78 4.95 7.69
C GLY A 87 -29.19 4.99 7.13
N LEU A 88 -29.96 3.88 7.18
CA LEU A 88 -31.34 3.86 6.65
C LEU A 88 -32.37 3.21 7.59
N ALA A 89 -32.11 3.16 8.88
CA ALA A 89 -33.12 2.80 9.88
C ALA A 89 -33.91 4.02 10.40
N GLY A 90 -33.94 5.12 9.68
CA GLY A 90 -34.65 6.35 10.02
C GLY A 90 -35.65 6.79 8.96
N GLY A 91 -36.63 5.96 8.63
CA GLY A 91 -37.67 6.35 7.69
C GLY A 91 -38.95 5.56 7.88
N ALA A 92 -39.77 6.04 8.81
CA ALA A 92 -41.22 5.91 8.89
C ALA A 92 -41.90 4.85 8.02
N GLY A 93 -42.48 3.88 8.67
CA GLY A 93 -43.78 3.23 8.37
C GLY A 93 -44.25 3.19 6.93
N LEU A 94 -44.17 2.01 6.35
CA LEU A 94 -45.24 1.56 5.48
C LEU A 94 -45.52 0.07 5.77
N VAL A 95 -46.54 -0.11 6.59
CA VAL A 95 -47.25 -1.36 6.72
C VAL A 95 -47.99 -1.60 5.39
N GLY A 96 -47.79 -2.72 4.77
CA GLY A 96 -48.73 -3.10 3.76
C GLY A 96 -48.24 -4.00 2.66
N LEU A 97 -48.70 -5.24 2.72
CA LEU A 97 -48.95 -6.16 1.65
C LEU A 97 -47.78 -7.06 1.21
N GLY A 98 -47.99 -8.30 1.59
CA GLY A 98 -47.17 -9.45 1.24
C GLY A 98 -46.88 -9.60 -0.24
N GLY A 99 -45.62 -9.87 -0.51
CA GLY A 99 -45.11 -10.43 -1.74
C GLY A 99 -44.03 -11.44 -1.39
N PRO A 100 -44.00 -12.58 -2.06
CA PRO A 100 -43.07 -13.65 -1.72
C PRO A 100 -41.70 -13.42 -2.29
N LEU A 101 -40.71 -13.85 -1.50
CA LEU A 101 -39.32 -14.15 -1.89
C LEU A 101 -38.30 -13.00 -1.98
N GLY A 102 -37.64 -12.73 -0.89
CA GLY A 102 -36.23 -12.94 -0.74
C GLY A 102 -35.24 -12.26 -1.72
N ALA A 103 -35.40 -10.98 -2.01
CA ALA A 103 -34.26 -10.20 -2.46
C ALA A 103 -33.73 -9.47 -1.24
N SER A 104 -32.71 -10.04 -0.58
CA SER A 104 -31.86 -9.29 0.35
C SER A 104 -31.25 -8.14 -0.46
N ALA A 105 -31.72 -6.92 -0.23
CA ALA A 105 -31.06 -5.76 -0.78
C ALA A 105 -29.60 -5.79 -0.29
N PRO A 106 -28.61 -5.56 -1.14
CA PRO A 106 -27.23 -5.48 -0.71
C PRO A 106 -27.13 -4.35 0.33
N VAL A 107 -26.77 -4.70 1.56
CA VAL A 107 -26.47 -3.71 2.59
C VAL A 107 -25.23 -2.97 2.12
N PRO A 108 -25.28 -1.64 1.95
CA PRO A 108 -24.09 -0.89 1.59
C PRO A 108 -23.09 -0.97 2.75
N PHE A 109 -21.90 -1.48 2.46
CA PHE A 109 -20.76 -1.44 3.37
C PHE A 109 -19.70 -0.53 2.78
N VAL A 110 -19.04 0.22 3.62
CA VAL A 110 -17.87 1.03 3.26
C VAL A 110 -16.66 0.33 3.86
N VAL A 111 -15.69 0.02 3.02
CA VAL A 111 -14.37 -0.44 3.45
C VAL A 111 -13.56 0.82 3.70
N GLN A 112 -13.10 1.01 4.92
CA GLN A 112 -12.20 2.10 5.28
C GLN A 112 -10.81 1.54 5.51
N ASP A 113 -9.81 2.22 4.93
CA ASP A 113 -8.42 1.90 5.17
C ASP A 113 -8.02 2.33 6.59
N VAL A 114 -7.57 1.37 7.38
CA VAL A 114 -7.00 1.65 8.70
C VAL A 114 -5.53 1.99 8.54
N VAL A 115 -5.24 3.27 8.45
CA VAL A 115 -3.88 3.78 8.52
C VAL A 115 -3.63 4.30 9.92
N PRO A 116 -2.55 3.88 10.62
CA PRO A 116 -2.22 4.40 11.94
C PRO A 116 -2.14 5.93 11.94
N ARG A 117 -2.64 6.58 12.99
CA ARG A 117 -2.73 8.05 13.08
C ARG A 117 -1.38 8.72 12.80
N GLY A 118 -1.38 9.71 11.90
CA GLY A 118 -0.18 10.45 11.51
C GLY A 118 0.75 9.69 10.58
N LYS A 119 0.30 8.57 10.02
CA LYS A 119 1.00 7.80 8.99
C LYS A 119 0.31 7.97 7.65
N GLU A 120 1.02 7.68 6.58
CA GLU A 120 0.50 7.71 5.21
C GLU A 120 0.74 6.37 4.53
N GLY A 121 -0.21 5.94 3.71
CA GLY A 121 -0.10 4.72 2.94
C GLY A 121 0.33 5.02 1.50
N ILE A 122 1.33 4.32 1.00
CA ILE A 122 1.74 4.37 -0.41
C ILE A 122 1.30 3.06 -1.06
N GLU A 123 0.45 3.16 -2.08
CA GLU A 123 -0.09 2.00 -2.79
C GLU A 123 0.56 1.81 -4.16
N ARG A 124 0.54 0.55 -4.60
CA ARG A 124 0.91 0.25 -5.97
C ARG A 124 -0.08 0.88 -6.96
N GLY A 125 0.48 1.55 -7.95
CA GLY A 125 -0.34 2.16 -9.00
C GLY A 125 -0.86 3.55 -8.67
N GLU A 126 -0.52 4.11 -7.51
CA GLU A 126 -0.78 5.51 -7.24
C GLU A 126 -0.06 6.42 -8.24
N PRO A 127 -0.70 7.52 -8.67
CA PRO A 127 -0.10 8.44 -9.62
C PRO A 127 1.07 9.20 -8.98
N VAL A 128 2.12 9.41 -9.77
CA VAL A 128 3.24 10.28 -9.40
C VAL A 128 3.19 11.54 -10.25
N HIS A 129 3.18 12.69 -9.58
CA HIS A 129 3.04 14.00 -10.19
C HIS A 129 4.35 14.80 -10.06
N ALA A 130 4.92 15.14 -11.21
CA ALA A 130 5.95 16.18 -11.33
C ALA A 130 5.30 17.57 -11.29
N LEU A 131 6.10 18.63 -11.24
CA LEU A 131 5.61 20.02 -11.26
C LEU A 131 4.77 20.36 -12.50
N ASP A 132 5.01 19.65 -13.59
CA ASP A 132 4.41 19.87 -14.92
C ASP A 132 3.48 18.75 -15.37
N GLY A 133 3.06 17.86 -14.46
CA GLY A 133 2.02 16.86 -14.65
C GLY A 133 2.41 15.43 -14.25
N GLU A 134 1.48 14.51 -14.43
CA GLU A 134 1.66 13.08 -14.11
C GLU A 134 2.77 12.46 -14.96
N ILE A 135 3.61 11.61 -14.32
CA ILE A 135 4.77 10.97 -14.95
C ILE A 135 4.72 9.46 -14.94
N GLY A 136 3.98 8.86 -14.04
CA GLY A 136 3.92 7.42 -13.93
C GLY A 136 3.18 6.97 -12.68
N ARG A 137 3.43 5.72 -12.30
CA ARG A 137 2.77 5.10 -11.15
C ARG A 137 3.77 4.43 -10.23
N VAL A 138 3.47 4.46 -8.94
CA VAL A 138 4.30 3.84 -7.89
C VAL A 138 4.36 2.33 -8.09
N GLU A 139 5.55 1.77 -8.00
CA GLU A 139 5.82 0.33 -8.01
C GLU A 139 6.36 -0.19 -6.68
N GLY A 140 7.07 0.66 -5.95
CA GLY A 140 7.68 0.31 -4.68
C GLY A 140 8.43 1.45 -4.03
N VAL A 141 9.12 1.13 -2.96
CA VAL A 141 10.03 2.05 -2.26
C VAL A 141 11.34 1.34 -1.93
N ARG A 142 12.45 2.08 -1.93
CA ARG A 142 13.73 1.64 -1.37
C ARG A 142 13.94 2.28 -0.01
N VAL A 143 14.48 1.50 0.90
CA VAL A 143 14.76 1.95 2.26
C VAL A 143 16.19 1.58 2.67
N ASP A 144 16.75 2.35 3.58
CA ASP A 144 17.97 1.98 4.27
C ASP A 144 17.67 0.83 5.24
N PRO A 145 18.43 -0.29 5.19
CA PRO A 145 18.17 -1.44 6.04
C PRO A 145 18.50 -1.21 7.53
N GLY A 146 19.21 -0.16 7.86
CA GLY A 146 19.63 0.14 9.24
C GLY A 146 18.59 0.93 10.03
N ASP A 147 17.93 1.89 9.39
CA ASP A 147 16.97 2.80 10.05
C ASP A 147 15.59 2.79 9.40
N HIS A 148 15.38 1.99 8.35
CA HIS A 148 14.15 1.87 7.56
C HIS A 148 13.68 3.18 6.93
N ARG A 149 14.59 4.14 6.75
CA ARG A 149 14.30 5.40 6.10
C ARG A 149 14.09 5.20 4.61
N VAL A 150 13.04 5.80 4.07
CA VAL A 150 12.78 5.80 2.62
C VAL A 150 13.89 6.60 1.94
N THR A 151 14.62 5.96 1.05
CA THR A 151 15.69 6.58 0.24
C THR A 151 15.15 6.98 -1.13
N HIS A 152 14.36 6.10 -1.75
CA HIS A 152 13.79 6.32 -3.08
C HIS A 152 12.36 5.79 -3.19
N VAL A 153 11.59 6.45 -4.03
CA VAL A 153 10.32 5.93 -4.55
C VAL A 153 10.57 5.36 -5.93
N LEU A 154 10.14 4.13 -6.15
CA LEU A 154 10.24 3.46 -7.43
C LEU A 154 8.97 3.71 -8.22
N LEU A 155 9.12 4.20 -9.43
CA LEU A 155 7.99 4.40 -10.33
C LEU A 155 8.20 3.62 -11.62
N GLN A 156 7.11 3.09 -12.15
CA GLN A 156 7.02 2.61 -13.51
C GLN A 156 6.56 3.77 -14.40
N GLU A 157 7.40 4.14 -15.34
CA GLU A 157 7.12 5.21 -16.27
C GLU A 157 5.99 4.81 -17.23
N GLY A 158 5.05 5.73 -17.42
CA GLY A 158 3.97 5.57 -18.38
C GLY A 158 4.44 5.72 -19.85
N HIS A 159 3.57 5.39 -20.78
CA HIS A 159 3.76 5.15 -22.23
C HIS A 159 4.58 6.13 -23.07
N LEU A 160 5.15 7.20 -22.52
CA LEU A 160 5.76 8.25 -23.34
C LEU A 160 7.22 7.96 -23.75
N TRP A 161 7.99 7.17 -23.00
CA TRP A 161 9.43 6.99 -23.25
C TRP A 161 9.96 5.53 -23.17
N GLY A 162 9.09 4.54 -23.22
CA GLY A 162 9.47 3.14 -23.03
C GLY A 162 9.36 2.72 -21.57
N ARG A 163 9.40 1.43 -21.29
CA ARG A 163 9.38 0.90 -19.91
C ARG A 163 10.75 1.13 -19.26
N LYS A 164 10.85 2.15 -18.45
CA LYS A 164 12.02 2.43 -17.64
C LYS A 164 11.56 2.56 -16.19
N ASP A 165 12.16 1.77 -15.31
CA ASP A 165 11.96 1.94 -13.88
C ASP A 165 12.88 3.05 -13.39
N VAL A 166 12.33 4.05 -12.74
CA VAL A 166 13.06 5.21 -12.25
C VAL A 166 13.01 5.25 -10.74
N ALA A 167 14.17 5.45 -10.11
CA ALA A 167 14.29 5.66 -8.68
C ALA A 167 14.32 7.17 -8.38
N ILE A 168 13.26 7.67 -7.76
CA ILE A 168 13.14 9.07 -7.35
C ILE A 168 13.63 9.21 -5.91
N PRO A 169 14.62 10.07 -5.63
CA PRO A 169 15.07 10.28 -4.26
C PRO A 169 13.93 10.82 -3.39
N ALA A 170 13.79 10.29 -2.17
CA ALA A 170 12.73 10.70 -1.23
C ALA A 170 12.77 12.20 -0.94
N SER A 171 13.94 12.83 -0.99
CA SER A 171 14.10 14.28 -0.82
C SER A 171 13.39 15.12 -1.89
N ALA A 172 13.03 14.53 -3.03
CA ALA A 172 12.26 15.18 -4.07
C ALA A 172 10.75 15.06 -3.87
N VAL A 173 10.29 14.24 -2.93
CA VAL A 173 8.88 14.10 -2.59
C VAL A 173 8.48 15.26 -1.68
N THR A 174 7.42 15.97 -2.06
CA THR A 174 6.90 17.12 -1.30
C THR A 174 5.63 16.78 -0.53
N LYS A 175 4.87 15.80 -1.02
CA LYS A 175 3.60 15.38 -0.43
C LYS A 175 3.24 13.97 -0.88
N VAL A 176 2.62 13.22 0.05
CA VAL A 176 2.00 11.93 -0.21
C VAL A 176 0.53 12.07 0.19
N GLU A 177 -0.35 12.27 -0.77
CA GLU A 177 -1.80 12.36 -0.55
C GLU A 177 -2.50 12.15 -1.89
N ASN A 178 -3.28 11.08 -2.02
CA ASN A 178 -3.91 10.64 -3.28
C ASN A 178 -2.91 10.56 -4.46
N GLY A 179 -1.70 10.12 -4.18
CA GLY A 179 -0.56 10.08 -5.08
C GLY A 179 0.68 10.76 -4.50
N ILE A 180 1.78 10.66 -5.21
CA ILE A 180 3.07 11.23 -4.81
C ILE A 180 3.33 12.50 -5.60
N TRP A 181 3.63 13.61 -4.91
CA TRP A 181 3.92 14.90 -5.50
C TRP A 181 5.41 15.22 -5.36
N LEU A 182 6.02 15.63 -6.47
CA LEU A 182 7.46 15.89 -6.56
C LEU A 182 7.77 17.39 -6.69
N SER A 183 8.96 17.77 -6.26
CA SER A 183 9.56 19.07 -6.53
C SER A 183 10.33 19.12 -7.89
N LEU A 184 10.29 18.06 -8.66
CA LEU A 184 10.98 17.91 -9.94
C LEU A 184 10.03 18.10 -11.13
N THR A 185 10.58 18.54 -12.26
CA THR A 185 9.89 18.51 -13.56
C THR A 185 10.07 17.15 -14.24
N LYS A 186 9.24 16.85 -15.25
CA LYS A 186 9.37 15.65 -16.08
C LYS A 186 10.77 15.47 -16.66
N GLU A 187 11.32 16.54 -17.23
CA GLU A 187 12.67 16.54 -17.79
C GLU A 187 13.74 16.20 -16.74
N GLN A 188 13.58 16.68 -15.51
CA GLN A 188 14.51 16.36 -14.42
C GLN A 188 14.39 14.90 -14.00
N VAL A 189 13.18 14.35 -13.96
CA VAL A 189 12.94 12.93 -13.65
C VAL A 189 13.51 12.03 -14.76
N GLU A 190 13.34 12.40 -16.02
CA GLU A 190 13.89 11.65 -17.18
C GLU A 190 15.43 11.51 -17.12
N ASN A 191 16.10 12.52 -16.56
CA ASN A 191 17.55 12.53 -16.38
C ASN A 191 18.04 11.79 -15.14
N LEU A 192 17.14 11.25 -14.31
CA LEU A 192 17.52 10.42 -13.17
C LEU A 192 18.07 9.06 -13.63
N PRO A 193 18.96 8.44 -12.84
CA PRO A 193 19.45 7.11 -13.14
C PRO A 193 18.32 6.08 -13.12
N SER A 194 18.44 5.05 -13.95
CA SER A 194 17.55 3.91 -13.92
C SER A 194 17.64 3.20 -12.57
N ALA A 195 16.54 2.58 -12.15
CA ALA A 195 16.44 1.84 -10.90
C ALA A 195 17.09 0.42 -10.96
N ASP A 196 18.09 0.20 -11.86
CA ASP A 196 18.81 -1.07 -11.98
C ASP A 196 19.61 -1.40 -10.73
#